data_a139d3acd8d2388ea674bb9cdcf2a4e2
#
_entry.id   a139d3acd8d2388ea674bb9cdcf2a4e2
#
_cell.length_a   1.000
_cell.length_b   1.000
_cell.length_c   1.000
_cell.angle_alpha   90.00
_cell.angle_beta   90.00
_cell.angle_gamma   90.00
#
_symmetry.space_group_name_H-M   'P 1'
#
loop_
_entity.id
_entity.type
_entity.pdbx_description
1 polymer ?
#
loop_
_entity_poly.entity_id
_entity_poly.type
_entity_poly.pdbx_seq_one_letter_code
_entity_poly.pdbx_strand_id
1 'polypeptide(L)'
;SSARCTNEDNYVAQKFTRAVLGTNNVDHCARLCHAPTVAGLAQSFGSGAMTNSIGDIADAACIFVIGSNTTEAHPVIGFNVKKAVRRGTKLIVADPRQIHLVRFADIWLRHKSGSDVALLMGMMKVILDEGLHDPAFIKERCENFDAFKESLAKFDMAFVEKTTGVSRNQMVEVARMYATSHPAAILYTLGITEHSHGTDNVLAIANLAMLTGNIGKPGSGVNPLRGQNNVQGACDMGALPNVYP
;
A
#
# COMPACT_ATOMS: atom_id res chain seq x y z
N SER A 1 23.41 -9.79 5.40
CA SER A 1 22.36 -9.90 6.40
C SER A 1 21.06 -10.40 5.78
N SER A 2 20.08 -10.83 6.58
CA SER A 2 18.83 -11.39 6.01
C SER A 2 17.61 -11.13 6.89
N ALA A 3 16.51 -10.78 6.26
CA ALA A 3 15.20 -10.66 6.89
C ALA A 3 14.57 -12.02 7.27
N ARG A 4 15.26 -13.13 7.05
CA ARG A 4 14.85 -14.49 7.46
C ARG A 4 15.71 -15.05 8.60
N CYS A 5 16.75 -14.32 9.01
CA CYS A 5 17.57 -14.64 10.15
C CYS A 5 17.01 -14.05 11.43
N THR A 6 17.52 -14.52 12.60
CA THR A 6 17.14 -13.97 13.90
C THR A 6 17.65 -12.56 14.10
N ASN A 7 17.20 -11.88 15.13
CA ASN A 7 17.73 -10.55 15.50
C ASN A 7 19.20 -10.65 15.89
N GLU A 8 19.57 -11.70 16.62
CA GLU A 8 20.92 -11.98 17.08
C GLU A 8 21.87 -12.17 15.90
N ASP A 9 21.49 -12.96 14.89
CA ASP A 9 22.30 -13.16 13.67
C ASP A 9 22.52 -11.84 12.93
N ASN A 10 21.46 -11.05 12.76
CA ASN A 10 21.54 -9.75 12.08
C ASN A 10 22.40 -8.76 12.85
N TYR A 11 22.28 -8.72 14.20
CA TYR A 11 23.10 -7.87 15.05
C TYR A 11 24.58 -8.26 14.97
N VAL A 12 24.91 -9.55 15.11
CA VAL A 12 26.29 -10.02 15.04
C VAL A 12 26.89 -9.77 13.66
N ALA A 13 26.15 -10.02 12.58
CA ALA A 13 26.60 -9.79 11.23
C ALA A 13 26.94 -8.31 10.94
N GLN A 14 26.08 -7.38 11.34
CA GLN A 14 26.33 -5.96 11.16
C GLN A 14 27.49 -5.47 12.06
N LYS A 15 27.57 -5.97 13.31
CA LYS A 15 28.64 -5.63 14.24
C LYS A 15 29.99 -6.12 13.70
N PHE A 16 30.09 -7.34 13.19
CA PHE A 16 31.26 -7.88 12.55
C PHE A 16 31.70 -7.02 11.35
N THR A 17 30.76 -6.70 10.48
CA THR A 17 31.02 -5.88 9.28
C THR A 17 31.58 -4.51 9.66
N ARG A 18 31.00 -3.84 10.63
CA ARG A 18 31.42 -2.49 11.04
C ARG A 18 32.68 -2.48 11.89
N ALA A 19 32.75 -3.34 12.91
CA ALA A 19 33.82 -3.31 13.86
C ALA A 19 35.10 -4.03 13.37
N VAL A 20 34.97 -5.11 12.58
CA VAL A 20 36.10 -5.93 12.13
C VAL A 20 36.52 -5.58 10.69
N LEU A 21 35.52 -5.49 9.77
CA LEU A 21 35.82 -5.16 8.37
C LEU A 21 35.94 -3.63 8.12
N GLY A 22 35.52 -2.80 9.08
CA GLY A 22 35.65 -1.34 9.02
C GLY A 22 34.78 -0.67 7.96
N THR A 23 33.60 -1.23 7.64
CA THR A 23 32.74 -0.69 6.58
C THR A 23 31.27 -0.67 7.00
N ASN A 24 30.50 0.28 6.45
CA ASN A 24 29.04 0.33 6.54
C ASN A 24 28.33 -0.38 5.38
N ASN A 25 29.06 -1.10 4.51
CA ASN A 25 28.47 -1.84 3.40
C ASN A 25 27.80 -3.13 3.91
N VAL A 26 26.76 -2.94 4.71
CA VAL A 26 25.86 -3.98 5.21
C VAL A 26 24.43 -3.65 4.79
N ASP A 27 23.73 -4.61 4.21
CA ASP A 27 22.35 -4.44 3.79
C ASP A 27 21.62 -5.79 3.79
N HIS A 28 20.31 -5.76 3.55
CA HIS A 28 19.50 -6.96 3.40
C HIS A 28 18.32 -6.73 2.43
N CYS A 29 17.45 -7.74 2.24
CA CYS A 29 16.40 -7.72 1.24
C CYS A 29 15.37 -6.58 1.39
N ALA A 30 15.26 -5.92 2.55
CA ALA A 30 14.37 -4.77 2.75
C ALA A 30 14.62 -3.66 1.72
N ARG A 31 15.85 -3.53 1.24
CA ARG A 31 16.24 -2.55 0.22
C ARG A 31 15.41 -2.66 -1.06
N LEU A 32 15.14 -3.88 -1.53
CA LEU A 32 14.33 -4.15 -2.72
C LEU A 32 12.85 -4.36 -2.37
N CYS A 33 12.56 -4.86 -1.17
CA CYS A 33 11.24 -5.29 -0.75
C CYS A 33 10.32 -4.09 -0.43
N HIS A 34 10.44 -3.55 0.77
CA HIS A 34 9.57 -2.51 1.29
C HIS A 34 10.28 -1.20 1.67
N ALA A 35 11.51 -0.96 1.18
CA ALA A 35 12.13 0.36 1.33
C ALA A 35 11.24 1.51 0.79
N PRO A 36 10.55 1.35 -0.35
CA PRO A 36 9.56 2.33 -0.81
C PRO A 36 8.41 2.55 0.16
N THR A 37 7.94 1.50 0.84
CA THR A 37 6.91 1.63 1.89
C THR A 37 7.40 2.48 3.06
N VAL A 38 8.61 2.16 3.56
CA VAL A 38 9.19 2.92 4.69
C VAL A 38 9.35 4.39 4.32
N ALA A 39 9.89 4.68 3.14
CA ALA A 39 10.08 6.05 2.66
C ALA A 39 8.73 6.78 2.46
N GLY A 40 7.80 6.17 1.72
CA GLY A 40 6.53 6.80 1.36
C GLY A 40 5.60 6.99 2.56
N LEU A 41 5.46 5.97 3.44
CA LEU A 41 4.60 6.10 4.62
C LEU A 41 5.23 6.98 5.70
N ALA A 42 6.56 6.97 5.87
CA ALA A 42 7.23 7.91 6.79
C ALA A 42 7.02 9.37 6.35
N GLN A 43 7.05 9.64 5.05
CA GLN A 43 6.76 10.96 4.51
C GLN A 43 5.30 11.35 4.70
N SER A 44 4.35 10.42 4.54
CA SER A 44 2.92 10.70 4.63
C SER A 44 2.39 10.69 6.06
N PHE A 45 2.87 9.77 6.92
CA PHE A 45 2.29 9.49 8.24
C PHE A 45 3.31 9.54 9.38
N GLY A 46 4.59 9.81 9.08
CA GLY A 46 5.66 9.82 10.08
C GLY A 46 6.18 8.43 10.48
N SER A 47 5.61 7.34 9.96
CA SER A 47 6.03 5.96 10.26
C SER A 47 5.89 5.06 9.04
N GLY A 48 6.84 4.16 8.82
CA GLY A 48 6.84 3.22 7.69
C GLY A 48 6.10 1.90 7.95
N ALA A 49 5.31 1.80 9.03
CA ALA A 49 4.56 0.62 9.40
C ALA A 49 3.10 0.65 8.92
N MET A 50 2.39 -0.48 9.07
CA MET A 50 0.92 -0.53 8.89
C MET A 50 0.25 0.48 9.82
N THR A 51 -0.78 1.15 9.33
CA THR A 51 -1.55 2.10 10.14
C THR A 51 -2.53 1.41 11.09
N ASN A 52 -2.91 0.17 10.78
CA ASN A 52 -3.90 -0.62 11.52
C ASN A 52 -3.39 -2.04 11.81
N SER A 53 -4.02 -2.72 12.73
CA SER A 53 -3.70 -4.12 13.04
C SER A 53 -4.26 -5.08 11.97
N ILE A 54 -3.70 -6.30 11.91
CA ILE A 54 -4.25 -7.36 11.04
C ILE A 54 -5.69 -7.71 11.43
N GLY A 55 -6.03 -7.60 12.71
CA GLY A 55 -7.40 -7.84 13.21
C GLY A 55 -8.42 -6.88 12.62
N ASP A 56 -8.06 -5.61 12.50
CA ASP A 56 -8.92 -4.54 11.98
C ASP A 56 -9.37 -4.77 10.53
N ILE A 57 -8.57 -5.50 9.74
CA ILE A 57 -8.90 -5.80 8.34
C ILE A 57 -10.26 -6.52 8.21
N ALA A 58 -10.60 -7.34 9.20
CA ALA A 58 -11.84 -8.09 9.21
C ALA A 58 -13.09 -7.23 9.46
N ASP A 59 -12.92 -6.01 9.95
CA ASP A 59 -13.98 -5.07 10.29
C ASP A 59 -14.17 -3.98 9.21
N ALA A 60 -13.42 -4.06 8.12
CA ALA A 60 -13.55 -3.15 6.99
C ALA A 60 -14.90 -3.36 6.25
N ALA A 61 -15.53 -2.27 5.83
CA ALA A 61 -16.68 -2.32 4.91
C ALA A 61 -16.22 -2.49 3.45
N CYS A 62 -15.01 -2.02 3.13
CA CYS A 62 -14.34 -2.24 1.84
C CYS A 62 -12.88 -2.61 2.05
N ILE A 63 -12.41 -3.62 1.32
CA ILE A 63 -11.01 -4.00 1.24
C ILE A 63 -10.53 -3.80 -0.19
N PHE A 64 -9.50 -2.98 -0.36
CA PHE A 64 -8.81 -2.77 -1.63
C PHE A 64 -7.46 -3.47 -1.62
N VAL A 65 -7.33 -4.58 -2.36
CA VAL A 65 -6.08 -5.33 -2.52
C VAL A 65 -5.42 -4.90 -3.82
N ILE A 66 -4.20 -4.35 -3.73
CA ILE A 66 -3.46 -3.89 -4.90
C ILE A 66 -2.03 -4.45 -4.90
N GLY A 67 -1.59 -5.04 -6.00
CA GLY A 67 -0.24 -5.60 -6.16
C GLY A 67 0.12 -6.64 -5.09
N SER A 68 -0.85 -7.50 -4.70
CA SER A 68 -0.68 -8.48 -3.63
C SER A 68 -1.40 -9.80 -3.90
N ASN A 69 -0.65 -10.88 -4.08
CA ASN A 69 -1.23 -12.24 -4.08
C ASN A 69 -1.37 -12.76 -2.64
N THR A 70 -2.28 -12.14 -1.89
CA THR A 70 -2.43 -12.31 -0.44
C THR A 70 -2.74 -13.76 -0.04
N THR A 71 -3.45 -14.53 -0.87
CA THR A 71 -3.77 -15.93 -0.56
C THR A 71 -2.57 -16.86 -0.60
N GLU A 72 -1.54 -16.54 -1.38
CA GLU A 72 -0.32 -17.33 -1.46
C GLU A 72 0.76 -16.82 -0.50
N ALA A 73 1.01 -15.51 -0.49
CA ALA A 73 2.08 -14.93 0.31
C ALA A 73 1.70 -14.73 1.80
N HIS A 74 0.41 -14.52 2.09
CA HIS A 74 -0.12 -14.24 3.44
C HIS A 74 -1.43 -15.01 3.68
N PRO A 75 -1.40 -16.35 3.73
CA PRO A 75 -2.62 -17.17 3.69
C PRO A 75 -3.59 -16.91 4.84
N VAL A 76 -3.09 -16.58 6.04
CA VAL A 76 -3.94 -16.23 7.20
C VAL A 76 -4.69 -14.92 6.96
N ILE A 77 -4.02 -13.90 6.42
CA ILE A 77 -4.66 -12.62 6.04
C ILE A 77 -5.65 -12.86 4.88
N GLY A 78 -5.25 -13.63 3.87
CA GLY A 78 -6.13 -14.02 2.77
C GLY A 78 -7.40 -14.76 3.22
N PHE A 79 -7.28 -15.58 4.28
CA PHE A 79 -8.43 -16.22 4.93
C PHE A 79 -9.35 -15.17 5.60
N ASN A 80 -8.78 -14.21 6.34
CA ASN A 80 -9.53 -13.14 6.98
C ASN A 80 -10.25 -12.27 5.96
N VAL A 81 -9.60 -11.91 4.85
CA VAL A 81 -10.23 -11.18 3.74
C VAL A 81 -11.45 -11.96 3.21
N LYS A 82 -11.28 -13.25 2.90
CA LYS A 82 -12.40 -14.08 2.41
C LYS A 82 -13.53 -14.20 3.44
N LYS A 83 -13.20 -14.26 4.72
CA LYS A 83 -14.18 -14.29 5.81
C LYS A 83 -14.95 -12.96 5.90
N ALA A 84 -14.29 -11.82 5.76
CA ALA A 84 -14.91 -10.50 5.71
C ALA A 84 -15.86 -10.37 4.52
N VAL A 85 -15.43 -10.77 3.32
CA VAL A 85 -16.27 -10.76 2.11
C VAL A 85 -17.54 -11.60 2.28
N ARG A 86 -17.44 -12.78 2.92
CA ARG A 86 -18.64 -13.59 3.23
C ARG A 86 -19.62 -12.93 4.18
N ARG A 87 -19.18 -11.91 4.94
CA ARG A 87 -20.01 -11.09 5.83
C ARG A 87 -20.58 -9.84 5.15
N GLY A 88 -20.25 -9.63 3.87
CA GLY A 88 -20.73 -8.49 3.09
C GLY A 88 -19.72 -7.37 2.84
N THR A 89 -18.48 -7.50 3.31
CA THR A 89 -17.40 -6.57 2.98
C THR A 89 -17.17 -6.53 1.47
N LYS A 90 -17.10 -5.35 0.89
CA LYS A 90 -16.77 -5.15 -0.52
C LYS A 90 -15.29 -5.45 -0.76
N LEU A 91 -14.98 -6.13 -1.86
CA LEU A 91 -13.62 -6.47 -2.24
C LEU A 91 -13.29 -5.92 -3.63
N ILE A 92 -12.28 -5.07 -3.67
CA ILE A 92 -11.65 -4.58 -4.89
C ILE A 92 -10.29 -5.25 -5.02
N VAL A 93 -9.99 -5.81 -6.19
CA VAL A 93 -8.67 -6.38 -6.49
C VAL A 93 -8.08 -5.68 -7.71
N ALA A 94 -6.90 -5.08 -7.56
CA ALA A 94 -6.11 -4.53 -8.65
C ALA A 94 -4.82 -5.35 -8.81
N ASP A 95 -4.78 -6.19 -9.82
CA ASP A 95 -3.62 -7.04 -10.16
C ASP A 95 -3.68 -7.39 -11.65
N PRO A 96 -2.58 -7.30 -12.40
CA PRO A 96 -2.53 -7.73 -13.80
C PRO A 96 -2.81 -9.23 -13.97
N ARG A 97 -2.58 -10.03 -12.94
CA ARG A 97 -2.85 -11.48 -12.93
C ARG A 97 -4.20 -11.78 -12.27
N GLN A 98 -4.86 -12.81 -12.75
CA GLN A 98 -6.06 -13.34 -12.12
C GLN A 98 -5.69 -14.17 -10.87
N ILE A 99 -5.31 -13.47 -9.78
CA ILE A 99 -5.01 -14.11 -8.50
C ILE A 99 -6.27 -14.72 -7.88
N HIS A 100 -6.07 -15.63 -6.90
CA HIS A 100 -7.19 -16.36 -6.30
C HIS A 100 -8.29 -15.46 -5.70
N LEU A 101 -7.93 -14.30 -5.13
CA LEU A 101 -8.90 -13.34 -4.55
C LEU A 101 -9.86 -12.74 -5.58
N VAL A 102 -9.50 -12.72 -6.87
CA VAL A 102 -10.39 -12.22 -7.95
C VAL A 102 -11.73 -12.98 -7.98
N ARG A 103 -11.75 -14.26 -7.57
CA ARG A 103 -12.98 -15.06 -7.51
C ARG A 103 -13.99 -14.56 -6.47
N PHE A 104 -13.56 -13.73 -5.55
CA PHE A 104 -14.36 -13.19 -4.44
C PHE A 104 -14.56 -11.68 -4.57
N ALA A 105 -13.93 -11.05 -5.57
CA ALA A 105 -13.95 -9.61 -5.75
C ALA A 105 -15.28 -9.13 -6.36
N ASP A 106 -15.78 -8.02 -5.86
CA ASP A 106 -16.86 -7.26 -6.52
C ASP A 106 -16.34 -6.61 -7.79
N ILE A 107 -15.08 -6.08 -7.76
CA ILE A 107 -14.42 -5.46 -8.90
C ILE A 107 -13.00 -5.99 -9.04
N TRP A 108 -12.63 -6.40 -10.24
CA TRP A 108 -11.25 -6.71 -10.62
C TRP A 108 -10.74 -5.71 -11.66
N LEU A 109 -9.72 -4.95 -11.28
CA LEU A 109 -9.00 -4.04 -12.16
C LEU A 109 -7.75 -4.75 -12.71
N ARG A 110 -7.81 -5.16 -13.96
CA ARG A 110 -6.69 -5.77 -14.67
C ARG A 110 -5.84 -4.69 -15.35
N HIS A 111 -5.18 -3.88 -14.54
CA HIS A 111 -4.33 -2.81 -15.07
C HIS A 111 -2.99 -3.32 -15.61
N LYS A 112 -2.34 -2.52 -16.46
CA LYS A 112 -1.00 -2.83 -16.97
C LYS A 112 0.03 -2.69 -15.85
N SER A 113 1.03 -3.59 -15.80
CA SER A 113 2.14 -3.48 -14.84
C SER A 113 2.85 -2.13 -14.98
N GLY A 114 3.16 -1.49 -13.84
CA GLY A 114 3.81 -0.18 -13.78
C GLY A 114 2.89 1.02 -14.01
N SER A 115 1.57 0.81 -14.08
CA SER A 115 0.60 1.89 -14.22
C SER A 115 -0.16 2.23 -12.93
N ASP A 116 0.36 1.80 -11.78
CA ASP A 116 -0.30 1.90 -10.48
C ASP A 116 -0.56 3.35 -10.06
N VAL A 117 0.42 4.25 -10.24
CA VAL A 117 0.22 5.69 -9.99
C VAL A 117 -0.93 6.23 -10.84
N ALA A 118 -0.97 5.93 -12.14
CA ALA A 118 -2.02 6.41 -13.02
C ALA A 118 -3.40 5.87 -12.61
N LEU A 119 -3.47 4.60 -12.17
CA LEU A 119 -4.68 3.97 -11.66
C LEU A 119 -5.19 4.70 -10.41
N LEU A 120 -4.33 4.90 -9.41
CA LEU A 120 -4.67 5.53 -8.13
C LEU A 120 -5.02 7.01 -8.31
N MET A 121 -4.25 7.75 -9.11
CA MET A 121 -4.54 9.15 -9.42
C MET A 121 -5.84 9.30 -10.19
N GLY A 122 -6.15 8.37 -11.11
CA GLY A 122 -7.43 8.32 -11.80
C GLY A 122 -8.62 8.10 -10.87
N MET A 123 -8.49 7.17 -9.90
CA MET A 123 -9.50 6.99 -8.85
C MET A 123 -9.70 8.27 -8.03
N MET A 124 -8.61 8.90 -7.58
CA MET A 124 -8.65 10.13 -6.79
C MET A 124 -9.25 11.30 -7.58
N LYS A 125 -8.98 11.38 -8.89
CA LYS A 125 -9.61 12.36 -9.77
C LYS A 125 -11.13 12.21 -9.79
N VAL A 126 -11.65 11.00 -9.97
CA VAL A 126 -13.09 10.73 -9.91
C VAL A 126 -13.67 11.10 -8.54
N ILE A 127 -13.00 10.71 -7.46
CA ILE A 127 -13.44 11.00 -6.08
C ILE A 127 -13.58 12.51 -5.87
N LEU A 128 -12.62 13.29 -6.35
CA LEU A 128 -12.67 14.77 -6.23
C LEU A 128 -13.73 15.38 -7.14
N ASP A 129 -13.81 14.97 -8.40
CA ASP A 129 -14.75 15.51 -9.38
C ASP A 129 -16.21 15.26 -8.95
N GLU A 130 -16.48 14.14 -8.24
CA GLU A 130 -17.80 13.79 -7.74
C GLU A 130 -18.06 14.23 -6.28
N GLY A 131 -17.10 14.89 -5.64
CA GLY A 131 -17.24 15.39 -4.26
C GLY A 131 -17.33 14.29 -3.21
N LEU A 132 -16.76 13.11 -3.48
CA LEU A 132 -16.78 11.94 -2.58
C LEU A 132 -15.63 11.91 -1.57
N HIS A 133 -14.78 12.94 -1.54
CA HIS A 133 -13.68 13.08 -0.58
C HIS A 133 -14.19 13.51 0.80
N ASP A 134 -13.38 13.31 1.84
CA ASP A 134 -13.68 13.76 3.21
C ASP A 134 -13.05 15.14 3.46
N PRO A 135 -13.80 16.25 3.26
CA PRO A 135 -13.27 17.61 3.42
C PRO A 135 -12.92 17.96 4.87
N ALA A 136 -13.60 17.32 5.84
CA ALA A 136 -13.33 17.57 7.25
C ALA A 136 -11.99 16.97 7.66
N PHE A 137 -11.74 15.71 7.28
CA PHE A 137 -10.46 15.05 7.49
C PHE A 137 -9.31 15.78 6.81
N ILE A 138 -9.50 16.17 5.54
CA ILE A 138 -8.48 16.90 4.78
C ILE A 138 -8.10 18.21 5.48
N LYS A 139 -9.10 19.00 5.89
CA LYS A 139 -8.87 20.28 6.56
C LYS A 139 -8.13 20.13 7.90
N GLU A 140 -8.43 19.06 8.64
CA GLU A 140 -7.87 18.83 9.98
C GLU A 140 -6.49 18.17 9.95
N ARG A 141 -6.27 17.26 8.97
CA ARG A 141 -5.18 16.28 9.02
C ARG A 141 -4.24 16.30 7.81
N CYS A 142 -4.56 17.03 6.76
CA CYS A 142 -3.75 17.00 5.54
C CYS A 142 -3.13 18.37 5.25
N GLU A 143 -1.96 18.34 4.67
CA GLU A 143 -1.23 19.50 4.17
C GLU A 143 -1.17 19.48 2.63
N ASN A 144 -0.91 20.65 2.02
CA ASN A 144 -0.68 20.80 0.58
C ASN A 144 -1.81 20.28 -0.33
N PHE A 145 -3.06 20.28 0.14
CA PHE A 145 -4.19 19.75 -0.62
C PHE A 145 -4.40 20.45 -1.97
N ASP A 146 -4.22 21.77 -2.05
CA ASP A 146 -4.39 22.51 -3.32
C ASP A 146 -3.34 22.09 -4.36
N ALA A 147 -2.08 21.96 -3.96
CA ALA A 147 -1.03 21.46 -4.83
C ALA A 147 -1.30 20.01 -5.30
N PHE A 148 -1.81 19.17 -4.41
CA PHE A 148 -2.25 17.82 -4.76
C PHE A 148 -3.38 17.86 -5.80
N LYS A 149 -4.40 18.68 -5.59
CA LYS A 149 -5.52 18.85 -6.51
C LYS A 149 -5.07 19.32 -7.90
N GLU A 150 -4.12 20.26 -7.96
CA GLU A 150 -3.52 20.70 -9.22
C GLU A 150 -2.79 19.56 -9.93
N SER A 151 -2.09 18.70 -9.19
CA SER A 151 -1.37 17.55 -9.75
C SER A 151 -2.29 16.55 -10.46
N LEU A 152 -3.54 16.43 -10.02
CA LEU A 152 -4.55 15.55 -10.63
C LEU A 152 -5.01 16.00 -12.03
N ALA A 153 -4.81 17.26 -12.39
CA ALA A 153 -5.19 17.77 -13.71
C ALA A 153 -4.49 17.01 -14.87
N LYS A 154 -3.31 16.42 -14.60
CA LYS A 154 -2.53 15.62 -15.57
C LYS A 154 -3.13 14.24 -15.82
N PHE A 155 -4.06 13.79 -14.98
CA PHE A 155 -4.64 12.46 -15.01
C PHE A 155 -6.08 12.49 -15.49
N ASP A 156 -6.31 13.05 -16.70
CA ASP A 156 -7.61 12.94 -17.32
C ASP A 156 -7.97 11.47 -17.65
N MET A 157 -9.26 11.19 -17.80
CA MET A 157 -9.72 9.81 -17.96
C MET A 157 -9.23 9.14 -19.25
N ALA A 158 -8.97 9.90 -20.30
CA ALA A 158 -8.45 9.35 -21.57
C ALA A 158 -6.99 8.92 -21.39
N PHE A 159 -6.18 9.73 -20.71
CA PHE A 159 -4.81 9.36 -20.34
C PHE A 159 -4.78 8.15 -19.42
N VAL A 160 -5.62 8.13 -18.37
CA VAL A 160 -5.69 7.03 -17.41
C VAL A 160 -6.09 5.72 -18.11
N GLU A 161 -7.15 5.72 -18.92
CA GLU A 161 -7.61 4.54 -19.66
C GLU A 161 -6.53 4.01 -20.62
N LYS A 162 -5.89 4.88 -21.38
CA LYS A 162 -4.80 4.53 -22.29
C LYS A 162 -3.61 3.92 -21.55
N THR A 163 -3.24 4.51 -20.41
CA THR A 163 -2.07 4.11 -19.62
C THR A 163 -2.31 2.80 -18.88
N THR A 164 -3.44 2.70 -18.20
CA THR A 164 -3.75 1.55 -17.33
C THR A 164 -4.39 0.39 -18.08
N GLY A 165 -5.12 0.66 -19.15
CA GLY A 165 -5.99 -0.31 -19.82
C GLY A 165 -7.30 -0.60 -19.09
N VAL A 166 -7.57 0.13 -17.98
CA VAL A 166 -8.84 0.06 -17.24
C VAL A 166 -9.81 1.06 -17.84
N SER A 167 -11.01 0.63 -18.19
CA SER A 167 -12.01 1.49 -18.82
C SER A 167 -12.48 2.61 -17.87
N ARG A 168 -12.90 3.73 -18.44
CA ARG A 168 -13.47 4.85 -17.68
C ARG A 168 -14.61 4.38 -16.75
N ASN A 169 -15.48 3.52 -17.24
CA ASN A 169 -16.62 3.04 -16.44
C ASN A 169 -16.17 2.24 -15.21
N GLN A 170 -15.20 1.34 -15.38
CA GLN A 170 -14.62 0.61 -14.25
C GLN A 170 -13.89 1.54 -13.28
N MET A 171 -13.22 2.58 -13.79
CA MET A 171 -12.55 3.57 -12.95
C MET A 171 -13.55 4.34 -12.08
N VAL A 172 -14.67 4.77 -12.65
CA VAL A 172 -15.74 5.45 -11.92
C VAL A 172 -16.38 4.51 -10.89
N GLU A 173 -16.67 3.28 -11.28
CA GLU A 173 -17.28 2.28 -10.39
C GLU A 173 -16.40 1.99 -9.17
N VAL A 174 -15.11 1.73 -9.38
CA VAL A 174 -14.19 1.43 -8.28
C VAL A 174 -13.95 2.63 -7.37
N ALA A 175 -13.83 3.83 -7.93
CA ALA A 175 -13.66 5.06 -7.16
C ALA A 175 -14.86 5.31 -6.24
N ARG A 176 -16.06 5.18 -6.77
CA ARG A 176 -17.30 5.29 -5.98
C ARG A 176 -17.38 4.22 -4.90
N MET A 177 -17.14 2.94 -5.26
CA MET A 177 -17.20 1.84 -4.28
C MET A 177 -16.24 2.07 -3.12
N TYR A 178 -14.98 2.42 -3.41
CA TYR A 178 -13.99 2.69 -2.37
C TYR A 178 -14.35 3.91 -1.50
N ALA A 179 -14.77 5.01 -2.15
CA ALA A 179 -15.03 6.26 -1.45
C ALA A 179 -16.34 6.29 -0.65
N THR A 180 -17.28 5.39 -0.93
CA THR A 180 -18.58 5.36 -0.23
C THR A 180 -18.74 4.19 0.74
N SER A 181 -17.80 3.23 0.75
CA SER A 181 -17.82 2.06 1.65
C SER A 181 -16.85 2.27 2.81
N HIS A 182 -17.31 2.86 3.88
CA HIS A 182 -16.48 3.16 5.05
C HIS A 182 -16.76 2.21 6.22
N PRO A 183 -15.73 1.82 7.00
CA PRO A 183 -14.30 2.08 6.82
C PRO A 183 -13.70 1.25 5.67
N ALA A 184 -12.67 1.77 5.00
CA ALA A 184 -11.99 1.08 3.91
C ALA A 184 -10.50 0.85 4.19
N ALA A 185 -10.04 -0.39 4.00
CA ALA A 185 -8.66 -0.80 4.18
C ALA A 185 -7.97 -1.07 2.83
N ILE A 186 -6.73 -0.60 2.68
CA ILE A 186 -5.88 -0.91 1.53
C ILE A 186 -4.81 -1.92 1.95
N LEU A 187 -4.71 -3.03 1.23
CA LEU A 187 -3.67 -4.04 1.40
C LEU A 187 -2.78 -4.07 0.16
N TYR A 188 -1.47 -4.00 0.33
CA TYR A 188 -0.53 -4.10 -0.78
C TYR A 188 0.77 -4.81 -0.41
N THR A 189 1.50 -5.27 -1.42
CA THR A 189 2.83 -5.88 -1.25
C THR A 189 3.79 -5.44 -2.37
N LEU A 190 4.64 -6.34 -2.80
CA LEU A 190 5.76 -6.11 -3.72
C LEU A 190 5.31 -5.65 -5.13
N GLY A 191 4.08 -5.95 -5.54
CA GLY A 191 3.53 -5.44 -6.81
C GLY A 191 3.40 -3.91 -6.83
N ILE A 192 3.46 -3.26 -5.65
CA ILE A 192 3.49 -1.80 -5.50
C ILE A 192 4.92 -1.29 -5.32
N THR A 193 5.73 -2.00 -4.54
CA THR A 193 7.02 -1.47 -4.08
C THR A 193 8.19 -1.80 -5.00
N GLU A 194 8.18 -2.95 -5.68
CA GLU A 194 9.29 -3.38 -6.55
C GLU A 194 9.20 -2.75 -7.96
N HIS A 195 9.10 -1.44 -8.00
CA HIS A 195 9.14 -0.61 -9.21
C HIS A 195 10.19 0.50 -9.06
N SER A 196 10.68 1.02 -10.17
CA SER A 196 11.55 2.21 -10.18
C SER A 196 10.90 3.44 -9.52
N HIS A 197 9.57 3.49 -9.53
CA HIS A 197 8.72 4.52 -8.91
C HIS A 197 7.89 3.96 -7.72
N GLY A 198 8.42 2.95 -7.03
CA GLY A 198 7.71 2.29 -5.91
C GLY A 198 7.34 3.25 -4.77
N THR A 199 8.17 4.26 -4.48
CA THR A 199 7.84 5.29 -3.49
C THR A 199 6.63 6.13 -3.93
N ASP A 200 6.54 6.51 -5.20
CA ASP A 200 5.40 7.26 -5.74
C ASP A 200 4.11 6.43 -5.68
N ASN A 201 4.20 5.12 -5.94
CA ASN A 201 3.07 4.21 -5.77
C ASN A 201 2.57 4.21 -4.32
N VAL A 202 3.47 4.17 -3.33
CA VAL A 202 3.10 4.19 -1.91
C VAL A 202 2.50 5.54 -1.51
N LEU A 203 3.08 6.65 -1.97
CA LEU A 203 2.53 8.00 -1.76
C LEU A 203 1.12 8.14 -2.34
N ALA A 204 0.87 7.58 -3.54
CA ALA A 204 -0.45 7.59 -4.16
C ALA A 204 -1.48 6.77 -3.35
N ILE A 205 -1.08 5.63 -2.78
CA ILE A 205 -1.91 4.84 -1.86
C ILE A 205 -2.23 5.63 -0.59
N ALA A 206 -1.23 6.27 0.02
CA ALA A 206 -1.41 7.09 1.20
C ALA A 206 -2.37 8.27 0.92
N ASN A 207 -2.19 8.94 -0.21
CA ASN A 207 -3.06 10.04 -0.63
C ASN A 207 -4.50 9.59 -0.86
N LEU A 208 -4.74 8.41 -1.45
CA LEU A 208 -6.08 7.85 -1.63
C LEU A 208 -6.78 7.62 -0.27
N ALA A 209 -6.05 7.06 0.69
CA ALA A 209 -6.59 6.82 2.03
C ALA A 209 -6.88 8.13 2.78
N MET A 210 -5.98 9.12 2.69
CA MET A 210 -6.18 10.46 3.28
C MET A 210 -7.35 11.21 2.63
N LEU A 211 -7.45 11.17 1.30
CA LEU A 211 -8.50 11.84 0.55
C LEU A 211 -9.91 11.42 0.99
N THR A 212 -10.05 10.16 1.40
CA THR A 212 -11.32 9.58 1.84
C THR A 212 -11.45 9.42 3.35
N GLY A 213 -10.50 9.97 4.15
CA GLY A 213 -10.53 9.91 5.60
C GLY A 213 -10.40 8.48 6.18
N ASN A 214 -9.78 7.55 5.45
CA ASN A 214 -9.60 6.16 5.86
C ASN A 214 -8.27 5.94 6.60
N ILE A 215 -7.93 6.83 7.52
CA ILE A 215 -6.75 6.74 8.40
C ILE A 215 -7.15 6.99 9.84
N GLY A 216 -6.55 6.27 10.78
CA GLY A 216 -6.74 6.47 12.21
C GLY A 216 -8.09 5.96 12.74
N LYS A 217 -8.74 5.06 12.03
CA LYS A 217 -10.05 4.46 12.41
C LYS A 217 -9.93 2.93 12.35
N PRO A 218 -10.60 2.17 13.25
CA PRO A 218 -10.73 0.71 13.13
C PRO A 218 -11.31 0.31 11.77
N GLY A 219 -10.84 -0.78 11.19
CA GLY A 219 -11.31 -1.30 9.91
C GLY A 219 -10.83 -0.53 8.68
N SER A 220 -9.99 0.48 8.84
CA SER A 220 -9.47 1.30 7.74
C SER A 220 -7.96 1.13 7.54
N GLY A 221 -7.35 2.04 6.82
CA GLY A 221 -5.90 2.26 6.82
C GLY A 221 -5.15 1.73 5.61
N VAL A 222 -3.85 2.00 5.66
CA VAL A 222 -2.85 1.59 4.67
C VAL A 222 -2.00 0.48 5.27
N ASN A 223 -2.11 -0.72 4.69
CA ASN A 223 -1.62 -1.95 5.31
C ASN A 223 -0.65 -2.69 4.39
N PRO A 224 0.66 -2.32 4.39
CA PRO A 224 1.70 -3.06 3.69
C PRO A 224 1.91 -4.44 4.32
N LEU A 225 1.75 -5.50 3.53
CA LEU A 225 1.96 -6.86 3.98
C LEU A 225 3.41 -7.28 3.69
N ARG A 226 4.21 -7.46 4.74
CA ARG A 226 5.64 -7.79 4.63
C ARG A 226 5.84 -9.23 4.16
N GLY A 227 6.84 -9.47 3.31
CA GLY A 227 7.12 -10.78 2.74
C GLY A 227 7.90 -11.71 3.67
N GLN A 228 8.98 -11.21 4.26
CA GLN A 228 9.84 -12.01 5.15
C GLN A 228 9.43 -11.83 6.61
N ASN A 229 9.60 -12.92 7.39
CA ASN A 229 9.14 -13.02 8.77
C ASN A 229 9.86 -12.07 9.75
N ASN A 230 11.10 -11.65 9.47
CA ASN A 230 11.89 -10.79 10.34
C ASN A 230 12.49 -9.57 9.62
N VAL A 231 11.79 -9.02 8.62
CA VAL A 231 12.30 -7.86 7.89
C VAL A 231 12.44 -6.63 8.78
N GLN A 232 11.51 -6.40 9.70
CA GLN A 232 11.55 -5.29 10.63
C GLN A 232 12.67 -5.48 11.65
N GLY A 233 12.77 -6.66 12.29
CA GLY A 233 13.82 -6.94 13.24
C GLY A 233 15.22 -6.82 12.66
N ALA A 234 15.43 -7.25 11.40
CA ALA A 234 16.72 -7.05 10.73
C ALA A 234 17.06 -5.55 10.54
N CYS A 235 16.06 -4.71 10.21
CA CYS A 235 16.24 -3.26 10.16
C CYS A 235 16.59 -2.68 11.54
N ASP A 236 15.85 -3.07 12.57
CA ASP A 236 16.01 -2.58 13.95
C ASP A 236 17.34 -3.00 14.56
N MET A 237 17.89 -4.14 14.12
CA MET A 237 19.24 -4.60 14.48
C MET A 237 20.38 -3.95 13.67
N GLY A 238 20.08 -2.90 12.93
CA GLY A 238 21.09 -2.12 12.20
C GLY A 238 21.65 -2.83 10.96
N ALA A 239 20.93 -3.80 10.39
CA ALA A 239 21.35 -4.51 9.18
C ALA A 239 21.11 -3.71 7.88
N LEU A 240 21.23 -2.39 7.96
CA LEU A 240 21.12 -1.42 6.87
C LEU A 240 22.34 -0.49 6.90
N PRO A 241 22.80 0.07 5.76
CA PRO A 241 24.02 0.88 5.71
C PRO A 241 23.91 2.22 6.46
N ASN A 242 22.70 2.72 6.65
CA ASN A 242 22.41 4.07 7.15
C ASN A 242 21.86 4.13 8.57
N VAL A 243 21.72 2.99 9.26
CA VAL A 243 21.21 2.93 10.64
C VAL A 243 22.06 2.04 11.52
N TYR A 244 22.01 2.29 12.82
CA TYR A 244 22.55 1.43 13.89
C TYR A 244 21.38 0.79 14.67
N PRO A 245 21.65 -0.28 15.45
CA PRO A 245 20.66 -0.82 16.37
C PRO A 245 20.17 0.19 17.38
#